data_cdd1dbb215d29452139d1f3b46939ecb
#
_entry.id   cdd1dbb215d29452139d1f3b46939ecb
#
_cell.length_a   1.000
_cell.length_b   1.000
_cell.length_c   1.000
_cell.angle_alpha   90.00
_cell.angle_beta   90.00
_cell.angle_gamma   90.00
#
_symmetry.space_group_name_H-M   'P 1'
#
loop_
_entity.id
_entity.type
_entity.pdbx_description
1 polymer ?
#
loop_
_entity_poly.entity_id
_entity_poly.type
_entity_poly.pdbx_seq_one_letter_code
_entity_poly.pdbx_strand_id
1 'polypeptide(L)'
;LFSLNSCGGKKIFKKVDAQKTPINALERAKKNVAEGRGASIKKLTEGRKGTNYEFSTSNPMWRASLETLDFLPLSNVDYSGGVIITDWYNDSSSQDESIKITIRFLSNEIQSNSIKIIIHKKECKTNNNCLVTKIKSKIEEELARTILSKAAVIERETKK
;
A
#
# COMPACT_ATOMS: atom_id res chain seq x y z
N LEU A 1 18.39 19.66 48.27
CA LEU A 1 19.43 18.73 47.73
C LEU A 1 18.81 17.87 46.64
N PHE A 2 18.88 18.33 45.38
CA PHE A 2 18.46 17.55 44.21
C PHE A 2 19.66 16.85 43.64
N SER A 3 19.71 15.52 43.72
CA SER A 3 20.73 14.68 43.08
C SER A 3 20.33 14.42 41.62
N LEU A 4 21.11 14.99 40.70
CA LEU A 4 21.04 14.71 39.28
C LEU A 4 21.65 13.33 39.00
N ASN A 5 20.82 12.33 38.72
CA ASN A 5 21.26 11.05 38.20
C ASN A 5 21.72 11.21 36.74
N SER A 6 23.04 11.14 36.54
CA SER A 6 23.68 11.13 35.24
C SER A 6 23.30 9.87 34.47
N CYS A 7 22.66 10.06 33.32
CA CYS A 7 22.29 9.01 32.37
C CYS A 7 23.59 8.45 31.76
N GLY A 8 23.92 7.19 32.05
CA GLY A 8 25.09 6.48 31.51
C GLY A 8 24.91 6.21 30.03
N GLY A 9 25.36 7.15 29.18
CA GLY A 9 25.40 6.98 27.74
C GLY A 9 26.35 5.85 27.34
N LYS A 10 25.86 4.75 26.77
CA LYS A 10 26.63 3.75 26.06
C LYS A 10 27.48 4.47 25.01
N LYS A 11 28.84 4.34 25.12
CA LYS A 11 29.77 4.91 24.14
C LYS A 11 29.52 4.33 22.77
N ILE A 12 28.81 5.07 21.92
CA ILE A 12 28.49 4.70 20.53
C ILE A 12 29.71 4.87 19.62
N PHE A 13 30.72 5.62 20.07
CA PHE A 13 31.95 5.86 19.30
C PHE A 13 33.06 4.92 19.72
N LYS A 14 33.43 3.97 18.86
CA LYS A 14 34.68 3.23 18.99
C LYS A 14 35.84 4.20 18.74
N LYS A 15 36.80 4.30 19.67
CA LYS A 15 38.06 5.03 19.44
C LYS A 15 38.76 4.43 18.23
N VAL A 16 38.88 5.21 17.16
CA VAL A 16 39.60 4.83 15.96
C VAL A 16 41.07 5.21 16.16
N ASP A 17 41.98 4.26 15.93
CA ASP A 17 43.40 4.46 16.07
C ASP A 17 43.90 5.38 14.96
N ALA A 18 44.26 6.61 15.29
CA ALA A 18 44.63 7.66 14.33
C ALA A 18 45.91 7.30 13.51
N GLN A 19 46.74 6.40 14.02
CA GLN A 19 47.94 5.94 13.31
C GLN A 19 47.63 4.93 12.20
N LYS A 20 46.45 4.24 12.22
CA LYS A 20 46.06 3.23 11.23
C LYS A 20 45.10 3.73 10.17
N THR A 21 44.63 4.98 10.31
CA THR A 21 43.68 5.57 9.35
C THR A 21 44.41 6.55 8.43
N PRO A 22 44.33 6.39 7.10
CA PRO A 22 44.93 7.34 6.17
C PRO A 22 44.33 8.75 6.34
N ILE A 23 45.19 9.75 6.29
CA ILE A 23 44.80 11.17 6.44
C ILE A 23 43.97 11.61 5.24
N ASN A 24 44.26 11.04 4.06
CA ASN A 24 43.54 11.38 2.84
C ASN A 24 42.15 10.74 2.81
N ALA A 25 41.11 11.54 2.54
CA ALA A 25 39.72 11.10 2.49
C ALA A 25 39.50 10.01 1.43
N LEU A 26 40.15 10.11 0.26
CA LEU A 26 40.05 9.17 -0.86
C LEU A 26 40.69 7.80 -0.49
N GLU A 27 41.79 7.79 0.21
CA GLU A 27 42.42 6.54 0.68
C GLU A 27 41.61 5.87 1.77
N ARG A 28 41.00 6.64 2.66
CA ARG A 28 40.05 6.12 3.67
C ARG A 28 38.83 5.47 3.00
N ALA A 29 38.30 6.11 1.96
CA ALA A 29 37.17 5.56 1.21
C ALA A 29 37.54 4.24 0.53
N LYS A 30 38.69 4.18 -0.16
CA LYS A 30 39.19 2.96 -0.79
C LYS A 30 39.45 1.83 0.23
N LYS A 31 40.04 2.16 1.39
CA LYS A 31 40.26 1.20 2.46
C LYS A 31 38.96 0.67 3.03
N ASN A 32 37.98 1.52 3.28
CA ASN A 32 36.66 1.12 3.78
C ASN A 32 35.91 0.21 2.80
N VAL A 33 36.06 0.47 1.48
CA VAL A 33 35.47 -0.41 0.44
C VAL A 33 36.20 -1.75 0.42
N ALA A 34 37.55 -1.77 0.47
CA ALA A 34 38.33 -3.00 0.47
C ALA A 34 38.08 -3.87 1.72
N GLU A 35 37.84 -3.25 2.88
CA GLU A 35 37.51 -3.93 4.13
C GLU A 35 36.03 -4.25 4.30
N GLY A 36 35.20 -4.02 3.26
CA GLY A 36 33.76 -4.28 3.28
C GLY A 36 32.97 -3.36 4.23
N ARG A 37 33.56 -2.26 4.67
CA ARG A 37 32.98 -1.24 5.55
C ARG A 37 32.37 -0.06 4.76
N GLY A 38 32.40 -0.12 3.42
CA GLY A 38 31.76 0.86 2.58
C GLY A 38 30.25 0.84 2.79
N ALA A 39 29.61 2.01 2.83
CA ALA A 39 28.17 2.09 2.80
C ALA A 39 27.67 1.56 1.45
N SER A 40 27.33 0.29 1.39
CA SER A 40 26.69 -0.31 0.22
C SER A 40 25.25 0.12 0.19
N ILE A 41 24.83 0.77 -0.90
CA ILE A 41 23.41 1.07 -1.18
C ILE A 41 22.59 -0.22 -1.05
N LYS A 42 23.16 -1.37 -1.39
CA LYS A 42 22.55 -2.69 -1.22
C LYS A 42 22.21 -3.01 0.25
N LYS A 43 23.08 -2.69 1.21
CA LYS A 43 22.81 -2.83 2.65
C LYS A 43 21.77 -1.82 3.16
N LEU A 44 21.69 -0.65 2.55
CA LEU A 44 20.69 0.35 2.90
C LEU A 44 19.28 -0.07 2.41
N THR A 45 19.23 -0.82 1.31
CA THR A 45 17.96 -1.32 0.73
C THR A 45 17.54 -2.66 1.32
N GLU A 46 18.49 -3.53 1.72
CA GLU A 46 18.18 -4.82 2.36
C GLU A 46 17.60 -4.68 3.78
N GLY A 47 17.82 -3.56 4.47
CA GLY A 47 17.30 -3.30 5.82
C GLY A 47 15.94 -2.58 5.84
N ARG A 48 15.52 -1.99 4.74
CA ARG A 48 14.18 -1.48 4.53
C ARG A 48 13.37 -2.57 3.82
N LYS A 49 12.72 -3.41 4.59
CA LYS A 49 11.41 -3.93 4.19
C LYS A 49 10.47 -2.73 4.18
N GLY A 50 10.67 -1.80 3.25
CA GLY A 50 9.63 -0.91 2.81
C GLY A 50 8.55 -1.87 2.32
N THR A 51 7.35 -1.73 2.83
CA THR A 51 6.17 -2.23 2.18
C THR A 51 6.14 -1.56 0.81
N ASN A 52 6.86 -2.16 -0.14
CA ASN A 52 6.73 -1.83 -1.53
C ASN A 52 5.36 -2.39 -1.89
N TYR A 53 4.33 -1.56 -1.72
CA TYR A 53 3.00 -1.85 -2.22
C TYR A 53 3.09 -1.80 -3.74
N GLU A 54 3.74 -2.78 -4.32
CA GLU A 54 3.61 -3.05 -5.75
C GLU A 54 2.20 -3.60 -5.98
N PHE A 55 1.24 -2.68 -6.06
CA PHE A 55 -0.08 -2.97 -6.63
C PHE A 55 0.02 -3.12 -8.15
N SER A 56 1.20 -3.39 -8.65
CA SER A 56 1.53 -3.66 -10.01
C SER A 56 0.70 -4.84 -10.55
N THR A 57 0.77 -5.05 -11.84
CA THR A 57 0.10 -6.16 -12.55
C THR A 57 0.38 -7.55 -11.97
N SER A 58 1.37 -7.68 -11.09
CA SER A 58 1.71 -8.90 -10.36
C SER A 58 0.87 -9.13 -9.09
N ASN A 59 0.21 -8.10 -8.52
CA ASN A 59 -0.61 -8.29 -7.32
C ASN A 59 -1.93 -8.99 -7.68
N PRO A 60 -2.18 -10.21 -7.17
CA PRO A 60 -3.38 -10.97 -7.52
C PRO A 60 -4.68 -10.27 -7.09
N MET A 61 -4.69 -9.61 -5.92
CA MET A 61 -5.89 -8.91 -5.46
C MET A 61 -6.20 -7.67 -6.31
N TRP A 62 -5.17 -6.96 -6.76
CA TRP A 62 -5.33 -5.84 -7.66
C TRP A 62 -5.96 -6.26 -8.99
N ARG A 63 -5.38 -7.29 -9.63
CA ARG A 63 -5.91 -7.87 -10.88
C ARG A 63 -7.33 -8.38 -10.71
N ALA A 64 -7.60 -9.14 -9.66
CA ALA A 64 -8.94 -9.65 -9.35
C ALA A 64 -9.96 -8.53 -9.17
N SER A 65 -9.56 -7.40 -8.56
CA SER A 65 -10.45 -6.26 -8.37
C SER A 65 -10.79 -5.57 -9.68
N LEU A 66 -9.79 -5.33 -10.54
CA LEU A 66 -10.03 -4.76 -11.88
C LEU A 66 -10.92 -5.65 -12.73
N GLU A 67 -10.67 -6.95 -12.76
CA GLU A 67 -11.50 -7.92 -13.48
C GLU A 67 -12.94 -8.03 -12.91
N THR A 68 -13.11 -7.78 -11.61
CA THR A 68 -14.44 -7.82 -10.99
C THR A 68 -15.23 -6.54 -11.25
N LEU A 69 -14.54 -5.41 -11.41
CA LEU A 69 -15.13 -4.10 -11.68
C LEU A 69 -15.15 -3.72 -13.17
N ASP A 70 -14.77 -4.63 -14.07
CA ASP A 70 -14.61 -4.36 -15.50
C ASP A 70 -15.88 -3.80 -16.18
N PHE A 71 -17.04 -4.13 -15.64
CA PHE A 71 -18.32 -3.62 -16.15
C PHE A 71 -18.68 -2.20 -15.68
N LEU A 72 -17.89 -1.62 -14.75
CA LEU A 72 -18.11 -0.29 -14.20
C LEU A 72 -17.12 0.72 -14.75
N PRO A 73 -17.55 1.95 -15.08
CA PRO A 73 -16.62 3.01 -15.42
C PRO A 73 -15.75 3.37 -14.19
N LEU A 74 -14.43 3.43 -14.40
CA LEU A 74 -13.48 3.79 -13.35
C LEU A 74 -13.21 5.30 -13.40
N SER A 75 -13.33 5.97 -12.25
CA SER A 75 -13.05 7.40 -12.10
C SER A 75 -11.59 7.65 -11.72
N ASN A 76 -11.05 6.84 -10.83
CA ASN A 76 -9.65 6.95 -10.39
C ASN A 76 -9.07 5.59 -10.05
N VAL A 77 -7.83 5.37 -10.50
CA VAL A 77 -7.06 4.15 -10.22
C VAL A 77 -5.67 4.57 -9.80
N ASP A 78 -5.39 4.49 -8.50
CA ASP A 78 -4.08 4.83 -7.94
C ASP A 78 -3.36 3.57 -7.47
N TYR A 79 -2.37 3.15 -8.26
CA TYR A 79 -1.53 1.98 -7.96
C TYR A 79 -0.69 2.17 -6.70
N SER A 80 -0.14 3.36 -6.50
CA SER A 80 0.76 3.63 -5.38
C SER A 80 0.01 3.78 -4.06
N GLY A 81 -1.16 4.40 -4.11
CA GLY A 81 -2.04 4.56 -2.96
C GLY A 81 -2.92 3.34 -2.68
N GLY A 82 -2.94 2.35 -3.58
CA GLY A 82 -3.76 1.14 -3.43
C GLY A 82 -5.25 1.45 -3.38
N VAL A 83 -5.74 2.30 -4.28
CA VAL A 83 -7.13 2.73 -4.31
C VAL A 83 -7.71 2.61 -5.72
N ILE A 84 -8.89 2.03 -5.82
CA ILE A 84 -9.72 2.01 -7.04
C ILE A 84 -11.04 2.69 -6.72
N ILE A 85 -11.44 3.65 -7.53
CA ILE A 85 -12.70 4.38 -7.39
C ILE A 85 -13.46 4.29 -8.71
N THR A 86 -14.70 3.77 -8.68
CA THR A 86 -15.59 3.78 -9.84
C THR A 86 -16.21 5.16 -10.02
N ASP A 87 -16.75 5.44 -11.18
CA ASP A 87 -17.66 6.56 -11.33
C ASP A 87 -19.04 6.21 -10.77
N TRP A 88 -19.96 7.17 -10.79
CA TRP A 88 -21.34 6.95 -10.43
C TRP A 88 -22.00 6.04 -11.47
N TYR A 89 -22.50 4.93 -11.02
CA TYR A 89 -23.21 3.96 -11.85
C TYR A 89 -24.66 3.85 -11.38
N ASN A 90 -25.57 3.91 -12.31
CA ASN A 90 -27.01 3.67 -12.09
C ASN A 90 -27.45 2.49 -12.95
N ASP A 91 -28.24 1.64 -12.37
CA ASP A 91 -28.94 0.62 -13.13
C ASP A 91 -30.11 1.28 -13.89
N SER A 92 -30.36 0.82 -15.10
CA SER A 92 -31.44 1.33 -15.97
C SER A 92 -32.86 1.27 -15.34
N SER A 93 -33.01 0.51 -14.25
CA SER A 93 -34.25 0.41 -13.47
C SER A 93 -34.49 1.59 -12.53
N SER A 94 -33.48 2.39 -12.18
CA SER A 94 -33.57 3.47 -11.18
C SER A 94 -32.78 4.68 -11.63
N GLN A 95 -33.42 5.60 -12.37
CA GLN A 95 -32.75 6.82 -12.85
C GLN A 95 -32.37 7.80 -11.75
N ASP A 96 -32.99 7.73 -10.58
CA ASP A 96 -32.79 8.65 -9.47
C ASP A 96 -31.72 8.18 -8.47
N GLU A 97 -31.25 6.94 -8.61
CA GLU A 97 -30.26 6.33 -7.70
C GLU A 97 -28.99 5.96 -8.44
N SER A 98 -27.86 6.32 -7.88
CA SER A 98 -26.54 5.92 -8.39
C SER A 98 -25.66 5.42 -7.24
N ILE A 99 -24.80 4.47 -7.55
CA ILE A 99 -23.81 3.96 -6.60
C ILE A 99 -22.39 4.28 -7.06
N LYS A 100 -21.50 4.49 -6.12
CA LYS A 100 -20.07 4.65 -6.32
C LYS A 100 -19.34 3.70 -5.39
N ILE A 101 -18.44 2.90 -5.93
CA ILE A 101 -17.66 1.91 -5.20
C ILE A 101 -16.23 2.41 -5.05
N THR A 102 -15.70 2.35 -3.83
CA THR A 102 -14.31 2.62 -3.55
C THR A 102 -13.69 1.39 -2.92
N ILE A 103 -12.64 0.85 -3.53
CA ILE A 103 -11.84 -0.25 -3.00
C ILE A 103 -10.52 0.32 -2.50
N ARG A 104 -10.14 -0.01 -1.27
CA ARG A 104 -8.85 0.34 -0.67
C ARG A 104 -8.13 -0.93 -0.25
N PHE A 105 -6.91 -1.09 -0.71
CA PHE A 105 -6.02 -2.17 -0.30
C PHE A 105 -5.22 -1.72 0.92
N LEU A 106 -5.25 -2.52 1.96
CA LEU A 106 -4.58 -2.24 3.23
C LEU A 106 -3.30 -3.07 3.37
N SER A 107 -3.23 -4.21 2.69
CA SER A 107 -2.03 -5.05 2.58
C SER A 107 -2.04 -5.86 1.28
N ASN A 108 -0.92 -6.54 0.96
CA ASN A 108 -0.78 -7.37 -0.23
C ASN A 108 -1.22 -8.82 -0.01
N GLU A 109 -1.58 -9.18 1.20
CA GLU A 109 -1.99 -10.53 1.55
C GLU A 109 -3.44 -10.80 1.13
N ILE A 110 -3.74 -12.02 0.68
CA ILE A 110 -5.10 -12.41 0.28
C ILE A 110 -5.89 -12.78 1.54
N GLN A 111 -6.35 -11.77 2.25
CA GLN A 111 -7.11 -11.88 3.50
C GLN A 111 -8.27 -10.88 3.51
N SER A 112 -9.31 -11.18 4.27
CA SER A 112 -10.50 -10.32 4.36
C SER A 112 -10.24 -8.93 4.96
N ASN A 113 -9.24 -8.81 5.83
CA ASN A 113 -8.81 -7.55 6.43
C ASN A 113 -7.86 -6.73 5.55
N SER A 114 -7.39 -7.31 4.43
CA SER A 114 -6.46 -6.66 3.50
C SER A 114 -7.16 -5.77 2.48
N ILE A 115 -8.49 -5.86 2.38
CA ILE A 115 -9.31 -5.09 1.45
C ILE A 115 -10.44 -4.41 2.19
N LYS A 116 -10.68 -3.15 1.87
CA LYS A 116 -11.81 -2.37 2.39
C LYS A 116 -12.64 -1.83 1.24
N ILE A 117 -13.89 -2.24 1.19
CA ILE A 117 -14.86 -1.77 0.19
C ILE A 117 -15.78 -0.75 0.86
N ILE A 118 -16.07 0.33 0.17
CA ILE A 118 -16.94 1.40 0.64
C ILE A 118 -17.90 1.71 -0.50
N ILE A 119 -19.19 1.69 -0.21
CA ILE A 119 -20.23 2.01 -1.19
C ILE A 119 -20.93 3.29 -0.78
N HIS A 120 -20.97 4.24 -1.71
CA HIS A 120 -21.76 5.46 -1.59
C HIS A 120 -22.97 5.35 -2.52
N LYS A 121 -24.13 5.71 -2.01
CA LYS A 121 -25.39 5.84 -2.74
C LYS A 121 -25.70 7.32 -2.89
N LYS A 122 -26.02 7.73 -4.09
CA LYS A 122 -26.51 9.06 -4.42
C LYS A 122 -27.97 8.94 -4.84
N GLU A 123 -28.85 9.66 -4.17
CA GLU A 123 -30.28 9.77 -4.47
C GLU A 123 -30.59 11.21 -4.87
N CYS A 124 -31.15 11.40 -6.03
CA CYS A 124 -31.53 12.72 -6.54
C CYS A 124 -33.05 12.86 -6.55
N LYS A 125 -33.56 13.92 -5.89
CA LYS A 125 -35.01 14.27 -5.95
C LYS A 125 -35.24 15.24 -7.10
N THR A 126 -36.54 15.38 -7.50
CA THR A 126 -37.03 16.13 -8.65
C THR A 126 -36.50 17.57 -8.81
N ASN A 127 -35.87 18.16 -7.79
CA ASN A 127 -35.35 19.54 -7.78
C ASN A 127 -33.82 19.60 -7.87
N ASN A 128 -33.15 18.62 -8.48
CA ASN A 128 -31.68 18.54 -8.53
C ASN A 128 -30.99 18.52 -7.14
N ASN A 129 -31.73 18.25 -6.09
CA ASN A 129 -31.16 18.10 -4.75
C ASN A 129 -30.75 16.64 -4.54
N CYS A 130 -29.45 16.37 -4.67
CA CYS A 130 -28.90 15.01 -4.52
C CYS A 130 -28.30 14.81 -3.14
N LEU A 131 -28.69 13.74 -2.47
CA LEU A 131 -28.11 13.31 -1.19
C LEU A 131 -27.15 12.15 -1.43
N VAL A 132 -25.93 12.27 -0.92
CA VAL A 132 -24.93 11.19 -0.95
C VAL A 132 -24.77 10.61 0.44
N THR A 133 -25.02 9.30 0.57
CA THR A 133 -24.90 8.57 1.82
C THR A 133 -23.98 7.36 1.65
N LYS A 134 -23.21 7.06 2.70
CA LYS A 134 -22.49 5.80 2.78
C LYS A 134 -23.46 4.73 3.22
N ILE A 135 -23.56 3.65 2.46
CA ILE A 135 -24.44 2.52 2.79
C ILE A 135 -23.61 1.30 3.17
N LYS A 136 -24.10 0.51 4.11
CA LYS A 136 -23.66 -0.87 4.33
C LYS A 136 -24.58 -1.78 3.53
N SER A 137 -24.04 -2.48 2.56
CA SER A 137 -24.80 -3.34 1.66
C SER A 137 -24.20 -4.74 1.64
N LYS A 138 -25.02 -5.76 1.39
CA LYS A 138 -24.57 -7.13 1.10
C LYS A 138 -23.56 -7.17 -0.07
N ILE A 139 -23.64 -6.19 -0.97
CA ILE A 139 -22.73 -6.02 -2.10
C ILE A 139 -21.28 -5.86 -1.62
N GLU A 140 -21.00 -5.19 -0.48
CA GLU A 140 -19.64 -5.07 0.07
C GLU A 140 -19.04 -6.44 0.36
N GLU A 141 -19.80 -7.31 1.02
CA GLU A 141 -19.34 -8.65 1.40
C GLU A 141 -19.21 -9.57 0.19
N GLU A 142 -20.16 -9.51 -0.73
CA GLU A 142 -20.13 -10.32 -1.96
C GLU A 142 -18.97 -9.93 -2.87
N LEU A 143 -18.73 -8.63 -3.05
CA LEU A 143 -17.57 -8.11 -3.78
C LEU A 143 -16.26 -8.55 -3.13
N ALA A 144 -16.13 -8.40 -1.81
CA ALA A 144 -14.93 -8.82 -1.10
C ALA A 144 -14.66 -10.33 -1.29
N ARG A 145 -15.68 -11.16 -1.15
CA ARG A 145 -15.56 -12.62 -1.37
C ARG A 145 -15.15 -12.94 -2.80
N THR A 146 -15.77 -12.30 -3.77
CA THR A 146 -15.49 -12.53 -5.20
C THR A 146 -14.05 -12.14 -5.53
N ILE A 147 -13.61 -10.96 -5.07
CA ILE A 147 -12.24 -10.50 -5.29
C ILE A 147 -11.21 -11.43 -4.64
N LEU A 148 -11.42 -11.81 -3.38
CA LEU A 148 -10.51 -12.71 -2.66
C LEU A 148 -10.46 -14.11 -3.31
N SER A 149 -11.60 -14.64 -3.75
CA SER A 149 -11.67 -15.93 -4.45
C SER A 149 -10.91 -15.88 -5.78
N LYS A 150 -11.14 -14.86 -6.61
CA LYS A 150 -10.41 -14.66 -7.87
C LYS A 150 -8.91 -14.45 -7.63
N ALA A 151 -8.55 -13.65 -6.63
CA ALA A 151 -7.14 -13.41 -6.29
C ALA A 151 -6.41 -14.70 -5.91
N ALA A 152 -7.05 -15.59 -5.15
CA ALA A 152 -6.48 -16.88 -4.80
C ALA A 152 -6.26 -17.79 -6.02
N VAL A 153 -7.12 -17.70 -7.04
CA VAL A 153 -6.92 -18.42 -8.31
C VAL A 153 -5.72 -17.86 -9.07
N ILE A 154 -5.68 -16.54 -9.24
CA ILE A 154 -4.58 -15.83 -9.94
C ILE A 154 -3.23 -16.12 -9.27
N GLU A 155 -3.18 -16.13 -7.94
CA GLU A 155 -1.95 -16.43 -7.20
C GLU A 155 -1.44 -17.85 -7.46
N ARG A 156 -2.35 -18.83 -7.53
CA ARG A 156 -1.98 -20.23 -7.86
C ARG A 156 -1.43 -20.39 -9.26
N GLU A 157 -1.99 -19.64 -10.22
CA GLU A 157 -1.55 -19.67 -11.62
C GLU A 157 -0.17 -19.03 -11.79
N THR A 158 0.12 -17.98 -11.02
CA THR A 158 1.41 -17.26 -11.07
C THR A 158 2.56 -18.04 -10.41
N LYS A 159 2.24 -18.98 -9.52
CA LYS A 159 3.22 -19.82 -8.80
C LYS A 159 3.56 -21.14 -9.53
N LYS A 160 2.91 -21.43 -10.65
CA LYS A 160 3.24 -22.58 -11.53
C LYS A 160 4.27 -22.19 -12.57
#